data_f7078e90a00fde57da9483dbb8dc9e10
#
_entry.id   f7078e90a00fde57da9483dbb8dc9e10
#
_cell.length_a   1.000
_cell.length_b   1.000
_cell.length_c   1.000
_cell.angle_alpha   90.00
_cell.angle_beta   90.00
_cell.angle_gamma   90.00
#
_symmetry.space_group_name_H-M   'P 1'
#
loop_
_entity.id
_entity.type
_entity.pdbx_description
1 polymer ?
#
loop_
_entity_poly.entity_id
_entity_poly.type
_entity_poly.pdbx_seq_one_letter_code
_entity_poly.pdbx_strand_id
1 'polypeptide(L)'
;MGCGKSLIQLTVDRFAPLCPMENFWVVTSEKYTDIIKEQLPDLPECNILAEPTARNTAPCIAYACWKIKKQHPQANIVVTPSDALVINTGEFQRVMRNALDFTATNCSIVTIGIKPSRPETGYGYIQAAEQINGTEIYKVDAFKEKPDVETAKEYVAHGSYFWNAGIFVWNVDTITDAIRKFTPDLAAIMDEMSRDFYTAQEADTVERLFPTCEKISIDYAVMEKAESIYTLPAEFGWSDLGSWGSLRTLLPQDEHGLSIIHIS
;
A
#
# COMPACT_ATOMS: atom_id res chain seq x y z
N MET A 1 6.22 9.92 -20.61
CA MET A 1 5.52 10.76 -19.62
C MET A 1 6.39 11.99 -19.41
N GLY A 2 5.92 13.19 -19.79
CA GLY A 2 6.73 14.41 -19.75
C GLY A 2 6.54 15.27 -18.51
N CYS A 3 6.38 14.67 -17.31
CA CYS A 3 6.09 15.43 -16.08
C CYS A 3 7.34 15.86 -15.29
N GLY A 4 8.55 15.47 -15.69
CA GLY A 4 9.80 15.86 -15.01
C GLY A 4 9.96 15.37 -13.56
N LYS A 5 9.00 14.58 -13.05
CA LYS A 5 9.00 14.01 -11.70
C LYS A 5 8.97 12.48 -11.75
N SER A 6 9.63 11.84 -10.78
CA SER A 6 9.56 10.39 -10.61
C SER A 6 8.23 9.94 -9.98
N LEU A 7 7.92 8.65 -10.05
CA LEU A 7 6.68 8.10 -9.48
C LEU A 7 6.59 8.30 -7.97
N ILE A 8 7.70 8.17 -7.25
CA ILE A 8 7.73 8.43 -5.79
C ILE A 8 7.45 9.91 -5.49
N GLN A 9 8.00 10.84 -6.27
CA GLN A 9 7.71 12.26 -6.11
C GLN A 9 6.24 12.57 -6.39
N LEU A 10 5.65 11.98 -7.44
CA LEU A 10 4.22 12.09 -7.72
C LEU A 10 3.36 11.47 -6.61
N THR A 11 3.85 10.40 -5.98
CA THR A 11 3.16 9.78 -4.84
C THR A 11 3.15 10.71 -3.64
N VAL A 12 4.27 11.33 -3.30
CA VAL A 12 4.35 12.32 -2.21
C VAL A 12 3.48 13.53 -2.51
N ASP A 13 3.56 14.10 -3.72
CA ASP A 13 2.78 15.27 -4.12
C ASP A 13 1.26 15.08 -3.92
N ARG A 14 0.73 13.90 -4.28
CA ARG A 14 -0.72 13.63 -4.14
C ARG A 14 -1.18 13.51 -2.70
N PHE A 15 -0.28 13.15 -1.77
CA PHE A 15 -0.56 13.11 -0.33
C PHE A 15 -0.26 14.42 0.41
N ALA A 16 0.52 15.34 -0.17
CA ALA A 16 0.95 16.58 0.50
C ALA A 16 -0.20 17.41 1.10
N PRO A 17 -1.43 17.48 0.51
CA PRO A 17 -2.57 18.15 1.14
C PRO A 17 -3.21 17.40 2.32
N LEU A 18 -2.79 16.16 2.57
CA LEU A 18 -3.33 15.29 3.62
C LEU A 18 -2.35 15.09 4.77
N CYS A 19 -1.05 15.18 4.48
CA CYS A 19 0.00 14.78 5.40
C CYS A 19 1.23 15.68 5.21
N PRO A 20 1.76 16.32 6.25
CA PRO A 20 3.00 17.09 6.17
C PRO A 20 4.21 16.16 5.97
N MET A 21 5.31 16.70 5.39
CA MET A 21 6.46 15.89 4.97
C MET A 21 7.11 15.10 6.11
N GLU A 22 7.14 15.63 7.31
CA GLU A 22 7.68 14.97 8.50
C GLU A 22 6.95 13.68 8.88
N ASN A 23 5.73 13.46 8.36
CA ASN A 23 4.95 12.25 8.60
C ASN A 23 5.02 11.24 7.45
N PHE A 24 5.78 11.53 6.38
CA PHE A 24 6.06 10.53 5.36
C PHE A 24 7.18 9.59 5.81
N TRP A 25 7.00 8.33 5.47
CA TRP A 25 7.97 7.27 5.72
C TRP A 25 8.20 6.48 4.44
N VAL A 26 9.44 6.18 4.14
CA VAL A 26 9.81 5.39 2.97
C VAL A 26 10.58 4.16 3.44
N VAL A 27 10.07 2.98 3.12
CA VAL A 27 10.80 1.72 3.32
C VAL A 27 11.39 1.30 1.99
N THR A 28 12.67 1.07 1.95
CA THR A 28 13.40 0.74 0.72
C THR A 28 14.61 -0.15 1.01
N SER A 29 15.18 -0.77 -0.03
CA SER A 29 16.46 -1.45 0.12
C SER A 29 17.57 -0.44 0.39
N GLU A 30 18.58 -0.80 1.22
CA GLU A 30 19.77 0.02 1.46
C GLU A 30 20.39 0.60 0.19
N LYS A 31 20.35 -0.15 -0.90
CA LYS A 31 20.90 0.26 -2.21
C LYS A 31 20.26 1.51 -2.80
N TYR A 32 19.05 1.86 -2.37
CA TYR A 32 18.28 2.95 -2.95
C TYR A 32 18.11 4.14 -2.00
N THR A 33 18.68 4.10 -0.81
CA THR A 33 18.56 5.18 0.18
C THR A 33 19.06 6.53 -0.34
N ASP A 34 20.20 6.55 -1.06
CA ASP A 34 20.74 7.78 -1.64
C ASP A 34 19.83 8.37 -2.73
N ILE A 35 19.24 7.51 -3.56
CA ILE A 35 18.27 7.95 -4.58
C ILE A 35 17.02 8.54 -3.90
N ILE A 36 16.56 7.95 -2.78
CA ILE A 36 15.40 8.49 -2.04
C ILE A 36 15.74 9.88 -1.47
N LYS A 37 16.94 10.05 -0.87
CA LYS A 37 17.41 11.35 -0.37
C LYS A 37 17.51 12.41 -1.47
N GLU A 38 17.99 12.02 -2.65
CA GLU A 38 18.06 12.92 -3.82
C GLU A 38 16.68 13.33 -4.32
N GLN A 39 15.74 12.38 -4.39
CA GLN A 39 14.39 12.63 -4.95
C GLN A 39 13.44 13.30 -3.97
N LEU A 40 13.64 13.09 -2.67
CA LEU A 40 12.83 13.63 -1.58
C LEU A 40 13.70 14.33 -0.54
N PRO A 41 14.35 15.46 -0.91
CA PRO A 41 15.33 16.14 -0.05
C PRO A 41 14.74 16.69 1.26
N ASP A 42 13.44 16.95 1.30
CA ASP A 42 12.75 17.45 2.48
C ASP A 42 12.26 16.33 3.41
N LEU A 43 12.41 15.06 3.02
CA LEU A 43 12.04 13.91 3.86
C LEU A 43 13.07 13.74 4.99
N PRO A 44 12.66 13.69 6.29
CA PRO A 44 13.58 13.43 7.38
C PRO A 44 14.35 12.11 7.18
N GLU A 45 15.66 12.13 7.34
CA GLU A 45 16.49 10.92 7.14
C GLU A 45 16.08 9.76 8.04
N CYS A 46 15.60 10.02 9.26
CA CYS A 46 15.13 8.99 10.18
C CYS A 46 13.85 8.29 9.71
N ASN A 47 13.14 8.86 8.71
CA ASN A 47 11.95 8.30 8.09
C ASN A 47 12.27 7.46 6.83
N ILE A 48 13.55 7.36 6.44
CA ILE A 48 14.00 6.45 5.39
C ILE A 48 14.44 5.16 6.08
N LEU A 49 13.63 4.11 5.95
CA LEU A 49 13.90 2.81 6.54
C LEU A 49 14.58 1.91 5.52
N ALA A 50 15.84 1.58 5.78
CA ALA A 50 16.65 0.73 4.92
C ALA A 50 16.46 -0.75 5.30
N GLU A 51 15.96 -1.55 4.36
CA GLU A 51 15.91 -3.00 4.51
C GLU A 51 17.26 -3.61 4.10
N PRO A 52 17.95 -4.35 4.99
CA PRO A 52 19.21 -5.01 4.65
C PRO A 52 19.01 -6.14 3.64
N THR A 53 17.80 -6.72 3.60
CA THR A 53 17.42 -7.75 2.63
C THR A 53 15.91 -7.73 2.35
N ALA A 54 15.49 -8.06 1.13
CA ALA A 54 14.08 -8.07 0.76
C ALA A 54 13.33 -9.24 1.42
N ARG A 55 12.32 -8.93 2.24
CA ARG A 55 11.46 -9.90 2.94
C ARG A 55 9.98 -9.81 2.56
N ASN A 56 9.68 -9.17 1.42
CA ASN A 56 8.32 -8.92 0.95
C ASN A 56 7.57 -7.90 1.85
N THR A 57 6.29 -7.66 1.59
CA THR A 57 5.57 -6.48 2.11
C THR A 57 5.15 -6.59 3.57
N ALA A 58 4.97 -7.79 4.15
CA ALA A 58 4.59 -7.87 5.56
C ALA A 58 5.71 -7.43 6.52
N PRO A 59 6.96 -7.89 6.42
CA PRO A 59 8.05 -7.37 7.23
C PRO A 59 8.35 -5.89 6.98
N CYS A 60 8.27 -5.43 5.72
CA CYS A 60 8.41 -4.03 5.34
C CYS A 60 7.42 -3.14 6.10
N ILE A 61 6.13 -3.46 6.03
CA ILE A 61 5.04 -2.74 6.69
C ILE A 61 5.17 -2.84 8.22
N ALA A 62 5.47 -4.03 8.75
CA ALA A 62 5.65 -4.24 10.17
C ALA A 62 6.77 -3.36 10.75
N TYR A 63 7.92 -3.29 10.07
CA TYR A 63 9.04 -2.45 10.47
C TYR A 63 8.63 -0.98 10.61
N ALA A 64 7.99 -0.43 9.57
CA ALA A 64 7.48 0.93 9.61
C ALA A 64 6.45 1.13 10.73
N CYS A 65 5.46 0.24 10.85
CA CYS A 65 4.41 0.37 11.86
C CYS A 65 4.93 0.32 13.29
N TRP A 66 5.87 -0.61 13.62
CA TRP A 66 6.48 -0.67 14.96
C TRP A 66 7.31 0.58 15.26
N LYS A 67 8.04 1.08 14.27
CA LYS A 67 8.86 2.28 14.45
C LYS A 67 8.00 3.53 14.63
N ILE A 68 6.95 3.70 13.82
CA ILE A 68 5.99 4.79 13.96
C ILE A 68 5.28 4.69 15.32
N LYS A 69 4.79 3.51 15.70
CA LYS A 69 4.08 3.31 16.98
C LYS A 69 4.89 3.73 18.20
N LYS A 70 6.20 3.54 18.17
CA LYS A 70 7.09 3.90 19.29
C LYS A 70 7.08 5.41 19.59
N GLN A 71 6.90 6.27 18.58
CA GLN A 71 6.80 7.72 18.73
C GLN A 71 5.35 8.23 18.69
N HIS A 72 4.51 7.58 17.91
CA HIS A 72 3.13 7.98 17.63
C HIS A 72 2.17 6.81 17.87
N PRO A 73 1.89 6.47 19.14
CA PRO A 73 1.11 5.27 19.48
C PRO A 73 -0.35 5.29 18.99
N GLN A 74 -0.84 6.43 18.57
CA GLN A 74 -2.20 6.59 18.02
C GLN A 74 -2.20 6.92 16.52
N ALA A 75 -1.09 6.68 15.83
CA ALA A 75 -0.99 7.02 14.41
C ALA A 75 -2.04 6.29 13.59
N ASN A 76 -2.67 7.02 12.67
CA ASN A 76 -3.48 6.46 11.60
C ASN A 76 -2.65 6.48 10.32
N ILE A 77 -2.46 5.33 9.68
CA ILE A 77 -1.41 5.12 8.68
C ILE A 77 -2.06 4.77 7.34
N VAL A 78 -1.56 5.38 6.27
CA VAL A 78 -1.79 4.94 4.89
C VAL A 78 -0.52 4.27 4.39
N VAL A 79 -0.63 3.04 3.93
CA VAL A 79 0.41 2.33 3.20
C VAL A 79 0.06 2.36 1.72
N THR A 80 1.02 2.71 0.87
CA THR A 80 0.81 2.79 -0.58
C THR A 80 2.07 2.37 -1.33
N PRO A 81 1.95 1.69 -2.50
CA PRO A 81 3.04 1.55 -3.44
C PRO A 81 3.53 2.93 -3.92
N SER A 82 4.83 3.07 -4.12
CA SER A 82 5.44 4.33 -4.58
C SER A 82 5.47 4.48 -6.10
N ASP A 83 5.10 3.44 -6.84
CA ASP A 83 5.24 3.32 -8.29
C ASP A 83 3.90 3.27 -9.05
N ALA A 84 2.77 3.38 -8.35
CA ALA A 84 1.46 3.45 -8.97
C ALA A 84 1.12 4.84 -9.52
N LEU A 85 0.51 4.88 -10.71
CA LEU A 85 -0.03 6.09 -11.28
C LEU A 85 -1.44 6.37 -10.76
N VAL A 86 -1.73 7.64 -10.49
CA VAL A 86 -3.06 8.17 -10.16
C VAL A 86 -3.30 9.40 -11.03
N ILE A 87 -4.41 9.42 -11.76
CA ILE A 87 -4.73 10.52 -12.69
C ILE A 87 -5.50 11.63 -11.98
N ASN A 88 -6.56 11.29 -11.25
CA ASN A 88 -7.40 12.23 -10.52
C ASN A 88 -6.96 12.35 -9.06
N THR A 89 -6.04 13.26 -8.79
CA THR A 89 -5.48 13.47 -7.44
C THR A 89 -6.52 14.04 -6.46
N GLY A 90 -7.49 14.84 -6.93
CA GLY A 90 -8.56 15.37 -6.08
C GLY A 90 -9.48 14.26 -5.56
N GLU A 91 -9.91 13.35 -6.43
CA GLU A 91 -10.69 12.19 -6.05
C GLU A 91 -9.89 11.24 -5.15
N PHE A 92 -8.61 11.02 -5.46
CA PHE A 92 -7.72 10.26 -4.59
C PHE A 92 -7.69 10.82 -3.17
N GLN A 93 -7.52 12.13 -3.01
CA GLN A 93 -7.48 12.78 -1.71
C GLN A 93 -8.81 12.66 -0.96
N ARG A 94 -9.95 12.75 -1.67
CA ARG A 94 -11.27 12.53 -1.07
C ARG A 94 -11.40 11.11 -0.52
N VAL A 95 -11.02 10.13 -1.31
CA VAL A 95 -11.04 8.71 -0.94
C VAL A 95 -10.15 8.44 0.27
N MET A 96 -8.92 8.99 0.27
CA MET A 96 -8.00 8.83 1.41
C MET A 96 -8.54 9.45 2.69
N ARG A 97 -9.16 10.66 2.64
CA ARG A 97 -9.81 11.26 3.81
C ARG A 97 -10.90 10.37 4.36
N ASN A 98 -11.82 9.87 3.51
CA ASN A 98 -12.89 8.99 3.95
C ASN A 98 -12.36 7.71 4.61
N ALA A 99 -11.31 7.11 4.07
CA ALA A 99 -10.69 5.92 4.66
C ALA A 99 -10.02 6.23 6.01
N LEU A 100 -9.30 7.36 6.10
CA LEU A 100 -8.66 7.81 7.34
C LEU A 100 -9.68 8.13 8.43
N ASP A 101 -10.76 8.84 8.10
CA ASP A 101 -11.84 9.20 9.05
C ASP A 101 -12.52 7.93 9.60
N PHE A 102 -12.73 6.92 8.74
CA PHE A 102 -13.31 5.65 9.15
C PHE A 102 -12.38 4.87 10.08
N THR A 103 -11.11 4.71 9.74
CA THR A 103 -10.15 3.94 10.54
C THR A 103 -9.69 4.66 11.81
N ALA A 104 -9.86 5.98 11.90
CA ALA A 104 -9.58 6.73 13.13
C ALA A 104 -10.55 6.39 14.27
N THR A 105 -11.76 5.95 13.94
CA THR A 105 -12.83 5.66 14.92
C THR A 105 -13.23 4.19 14.99
N ASN A 106 -12.70 3.36 14.09
CA ASN A 106 -13.01 1.94 14.00
C ASN A 106 -11.73 1.10 14.00
N CYS A 107 -11.67 0.05 14.79
CA CYS A 107 -10.58 -0.93 14.78
C CYS A 107 -10.67 -1.80 13.52
N SER A 108 -10.38 -1.23 12.37
CA SER A 108 -10.59 -1.84 11.06
C SER A 108 -9.42 -1.58 10.11
N ILE A 109 -9.28 -2.45 9.12
CA ILE A 109 -8.39 -2.31 7.99
C ILE A 109 -9.23 -1.90 6.78
N VAL A 110 -8.91 -0.80 6.12
CA VAL A 110 -9.55 -0.40 4.87
C VAL A 110 -8.55 -0.59 3.73
N THR A 111 -8.98 -1.27 2.67
CA THR A 111 -8.24 -1.35 1.41
C THR A 111 -8.98 -0.60 0.30
N ILE A 112 -8.24 -0.04 -0.65
CA ILE A 112 -8.85 0.68 -1.77
C ILE A 112 -9.10 -0.29 -2.91
N GLY A 113 -10.36 -0.36 -3.34
CA GLY A 113 -10.83 -1.23 -4.40
C GLY A 113 -11.00 -0.47 -5.72
N ILE A 114 -10.39 -0.96 -6.79
CA ILE A 114 -10.53 -0.39 -8.14
C ILE A 114 -11.45 -1.28 -8.97
N LYS A 115 -12.45 -0.69 -9.64
CA LYS A 115 -13.37 -1.45 -10.48
C LYS A 115 -12.64 -2.14 -11.62
N PRO A 116 -12.73 -3.47 -11.74
CA PRO A 116 -12.06 -4.21 -12.81
C PRO A 116 -12.62 -3.83 -14.18
N SER A 117 -11.72 -3.54 -15.12
CA SER A 117 -12.08 -3.30 -16.53
C SER A 117 -11.74 -4.50 -17.43
N ARG A 118 -11.01 -5.49 -16.91
CA ARG A 118 -10.56 -6.70 -17.61
C ARG A 118 -10.24 -7.81 -16.61
N PRO A 119 -10.15 -9.08 -17.03
CA PRO A 119 -9.72 -10.19 -16.16
C PRO A 119 -8.19 -10.19 -15.99
N GLU A 120 -7.69 -9.42 -15.03
CA GLU A 120 -6.26 -9.31 -14.73
C GLU A 120 -5.84 -10.38 -13.71
N THR A 121 -4.82 -11.17 -14.04
CA THR A 121 -4.32 -12.25 -13.17
C THR A 121 -3.14 -11.84 -12.30
N GLY A 122 -2.57 -10.65 -12.54
CA GLY A 122 -1.47 -10.09 -11.76
C GLY A 122 -1.90 -9.37 -10.50
N TYR A 123 -3.21 -9.13 -10.31
CA TYR A 123 -3.76 -8.36 -9.17
C TYR A 123 -4.49 -9.25 -8.18
N GLY A 124 -4.57 -8.78 -6.93
CA GLY A 124 -5.51 -9.29 -5.95
C GLY A 124 -6.94 -8.80 -6.24
N TYR A 125 -7.93 -9.59 -5.86
CA TYR A 125 -9.35 -9.27 -5.97
C TYR A 125 -9.99 -9.24 -4.59
N ILE A 126 -10.86 -8.25 -4.39
CA ILE A 126 -11.60 -8.02 -3.15
C ILE A 126 -13.08 -8.19 -3.48
N GLN A 127 -13.75 -9.14 -2.83
CA GLN A 127 -15.19 -9.27 -2.91
C GLN A 127 -15.85 -8.36 -1.88
N ALA A 128 -16.59 -7.35 -2.35
CA ALA A 128 -17.38 -6.49 -1.48
C ALA A 128 -18.70 -7.19 -1.11
N ALA A 129 -19.03 -7.14 0.18
CA ALA A 129 -20.28 -7.61 0.75
C ALA A 129 -21.24 -6.43 1.01
N GLU A 130 -21.76 -6.31 2.22
CA GLU A 130 -22.68 -5.26 2.62
C GLU A 130 -21.99 -3.89 2.77
N GLN A 131 -22.69 -2.85 2.35
CA GLN A 131 -22.24 -1.46 2.55
C GLN A 131 -22.51 -1.03 3.99
N ILE A 132 -21.58 -0.34 4.58
CA ILE A 132 -21.74 0.25 5.91
C ILE A 132 -22.64 1.49 5.78
N ASN A 133 -23.75 1.48 6.50
CA ASN A 133 -24.77 2.53 6.43
C ASN A 133 -24.18 3.95 6.59
N GLY A 134 -24.53 4.83 5.64
CA GLY A 134 -24.08 6.21 5.65
C GLY A 134 -22.64 6.44 5.18
N THR A 135 -21.99 5.43 4.63
CA THR A 135 -20.63 5.51 4.09
C THR A 135 -20.55 4.94 2.67
N GLU A 136 -19.41 5.13 1.99
CA GLU A 136 -19.09 4.48 0.72
C GLU A 136 -18.27 3.19 0.93
N ILE A 137 -18.15 2.71 2.17
CA ILE A 137 -17.29 1.60 2.59
C ILE A 137 -18.11 0.32 2.65
N TYR A 138 -17.52 -0.76 2.16
CA TYR A 138 -18.12 -2.11 2.14
C TYR A 138 -17.31 -3.06 3.01
N LYS A 139 -17.97 -3.96 3.71
CA LYS A 139 -17.31 -5.10 4.32
C LYS A 139 -16.74 -6.00 3.23
N VAL A 140 -15.56 -6.57 3.50
CA VAL A 140 -14.94 -7.55 2.60
C VAL A 140 -15.41 -8.95 2.99
N ASP A 141 -15.94 -9.69 2.00
CA ASP A 141 -16.34 -11.10 2.16
C ASP A 141 -15.17 -12.03 1.84
N ALA A 142 -14.41 -11.72 0.79
CA ALA A 142 -13.25 -12.50 0.39
C ALA A 142 -12.14 -11.62 -0.18
N PHE A 143 -10.91 -12.00 0.12
CA PHE A 143 -9.70 -11.46 -0.48
C PHE A 143 -8.98 -12.59 -1.22
N LYS A 144 -8.68 -12.42 -2.50
CA LYS A 144 -8.08 -13.44 -3.37
C LYS A 144 -6.91 -12.86 -4.15
N GLU A 145 -5.73 -13.33 -3.84
CA GLU A 145 -4.51 -12.88 -4.49
C GLU A 145 -4.26 -13.69 -5.77
N LYS A 146 -4.09 -12.99 -6.89
CA LYS A 146 -3.65 -13.51 -8.20
C LYS A 146 -4.40 -14.77 -8.65
N PRO A 147 -5.71 -14.68 -8.97
CA PRO A 147 -6.49 -15.81 -9.45
C PRO A 147 -6.03 -16.26 -10.84
N ASP A 148 -6.44 -17.46 -11.26
CA ASP A 148 -6.30 -17.86 -12.65
C ASP A 148 -7.25 -17.06 -13.57
N VAL A 149 -7.04 -17.18 -14.91
CA VAL A 149 -7.77 -16.35 -15.89
C VAL A 149 -9.28 -16.62 -15.91
N GLU A 150 -9.71 -17.86 -15.68
CA GLU A 150 -11.13 -18.22 -15.70
C GLU A 150 -11.82 -17.65 -14.45
N THR A 151 -11.21 -17.81 -13.29
CA THR A 151 -11.68 -17.18 -12.04
C THR A 151 -11.72 -15.65 -12.15
N ALA A 152 -10.69 -15.03 -12.76
CA ALA A 152 -10.68 -13.58 -12.97
C ALA A 152 -11.83 -13.11 -13.89
N LYS A 153 -12.19 -13.87 -14.93
CA LYS A 153 -13.36 -13.58 -15.79
C LYS A 153 -14.67 -13.65 -15.00
N GLU A 154 -14.81 -14.67 -14.14
CA GLU A 154 -15.98 -14.80 -13.27
C GLU A 154 -16.12 -13.60 -12.32
N TYR A 155 -15.02 -13.15 -11.71
CA TYR A 155 -15.02 -12.00 -10.82
C TYR A 155 -15.44 -10.70 -11.52
N VAL A 156 -14.94 -10.47 -12.74
CA VAL A 156 -15.34 -9.31 -13.55
C VAL A 156 -16.82 -9.38 -13.91
N ALA A 157 -17.33 -10.57 -14.31
CA ALA A 157 -18.73 -10.76 -14.68
C ALA A 157 -19.68 -10.62 -13.48
N HIS A 158 -19.25 -11.03 -12.29
CA HIS A 158 -20.06 -10.95 -11.07
C HIS A 158 -20.34 -9.50 -10.64
N GLY A 159 -19.40 -8.59 -10.86
CA GLY A 159 -19.57 -7.15 -10.65
C GLY A 159 -19.41 -6.66 -9.19
N SER A 160 -19.27 -7.54 -8.20
CA SER A 160 -19.01 -7.19 -6.79
C SER A 160 -17.52 -7.28 -6.41
N TYR A 161 -16.68 -7.62 -7.37
CA TYR A 161 -15.24 -7.72 -7.13
C TYR A 161 -14.52 -6.44 -7.57
N PHE A 162 -13.49 -6.06 -6.80
CA PHE A 162 -12.62 -4.94 -7.08
C PHE A 162 -11.16 -5.42 -7.11
N TRP A 163 -10.32 -4.79 -7.91
CA TRP A 163 -8.88 -4.99 -7.81
C TRP A 163 -8.34 -4.37 -6.52
N ASN A 164 -7.46 -5.06 -5.84
CA ASN A 164 -6.70 -4.51 -4.74
C ASN A 164 -5.66 -3.52 -5.28
N ALA A 165 -5.80 -2.23 -4.94
CA ALA A 165 -4.83 -1.21 -5.33
C ALA A 165 -3.51 -1.30 -4.57
N GLY A 166 -3.40 -2.18 -3.57
CA GLY A 166 -2.26 -2.23 -2.66
C GLY A 166 -2.16 -1.02 -1.72
N ILE A 167 -3.25 -0.25 -1.61
CA ILE A 167 -3.34 0.89 -0.71
C ILE A 167 -4.17 0.47 0.50
N PHE A 168 -3.58 0.56 1.69
CA PHE A 168 -4.19 0.15 2.94
C PHE A 168 -4.22 1.30 3.93
N VAL A 169 -5.30 1.39 4.70
CA VAL A 169 -5.47 2.40 5.75
C VAL A 169 -5.87 1.71 7.04
N TRP A 170 -5.20 2.05 8.13
CA TRP A 170 -5.44 1.47 9.46
C TRP A 170 -4.88 2.32 10.59
N ASN A 171 -5.42 2.16 11.78
CA ASN A 171 -4.74 2.62 12.98
C ASN A 171 -3.55 1.68 13.30
N VAL A 172 -2.47 2.24 13.83
CA VAL A 172 -1.24 1.49 14.14
C VAL A 172 -1.47 0.34 15.12
N ASP A 173 -2.40 0.47 16.08
CA ASP A 173 -2.75 -0.61 16.98
C ASP A 173 -3.45 -1.75 16.24
N THR A 174 -4.40 -1.42 15.36
CA THR A 174 -5.14 -2.41 14.58
C THR A 174 -4.21 -3.32 13.77
N ILE A 175 -3.25 -2.73 13.04
CA ILE A 175 -2.35 -3.55 12.22
C ILE A 175 -1.31 -4.31 13.06
N THR A 176 -0.78 -3.71 14.12
CA THR A 176 0.18 -4.42 14.99
C THR A 176 -0.48 -5.59 15.71
N ASP A 177 -1.73 -5.46 16.13
CA ASP A 177 -2.50 -6.56 16.76
C ASP A 177 -2.85 -7.66 15.73
N ALA A 178 -3.20 -7.29 14.51
CA ALA A 178 -3.42 -8.25 13.43
C ALA A 178 -2.15 -9.06 13.11
N ILE A 179 -0.98 -8.39 13.00
CA ILE A 179 0.31 -9.05 12.79
C ILE A 179 0.64 -9.98 13.98
N ARG A 180 0.40 -9.56 15.23
CA ARG A 180 0.57 -10.42 16.41
C ARG A 180 -0.31 -11.67 16.36
N LYS A 181 -1.55 -11.51 15.91
CA LYS A 181 -2.52 -12.60 15.83
C LYS A 181 -2.18 -13.62 14.74
N PHE A 182 -1.78 -13.15 13.56
CA PHE A 182 -1.68 -14.00 12.36
C PHE A 182 -0.24 -14.38 11.98
N THR A 183 0.75 -13.62 12.45
CA THR A 183 2.18 -13.85 12.22
C THR A 183 2.99 -13.55 13.50
N PRO A 184 2.78 -14.34 14.58
CA PRO A 184 3.38 -14.07 15.89
C PRO A 184 4.91 -14.04 15.88
N ASP A 185 5.56 -14.84 15.03
CA ASP A 185 7.02 -14.86 14.91
C ASP A 185 7.54 -13.53 14.33
N LEU A 186 6.87 -12.97 13.32
CA LEU A 186 7.19 -11.65 12.79
C LEU A 186 7.02 -10.57 13.88
N ALA A 187 5.92 -10.63 14.62
CA ALA A 187 5.68 -9.67 15.70
C ALA A 187 6.76 -9.76 16.80
N ALA A 188 7.20 -10.96 17.16
CA ALA A 188 8.26 -11.16 18.16
C ALA A 188 9.60 -10.53 17.69
N ILE A 189 9.95 -10.69 16.41
CA ILE A 189 11.15 -10.06 15.82
C ILE A 189 11.00 -8.53 15.88
N MET A 190 9.86 -7.98 15.49
CA MET A 190 9.60 -6.54 15.53
C MET A 190 9.64 -5.98 16.97
N ASP A 191 9.13 -6.72 17.94
CA ASP A 191 9.19 -6.35 19.36
C ASP A 191 10.64 -6.30 19.87
N GLU A 192 11.47 -7.26 19.47
CA GLU A 192 12.90 -7.23 19.80
C GLU A 192 13.60 -6.05 19.15
N MET A 193 13.40 -5.85 17.83
CA MET A 193 13.98 -4.71 17.10
C MET A 193 13.54 -3.36 17.69
N SER A 194 12.28 -3.26 18.10
CA SER A 194 11.71 -2.00 18.61
C SER A 194 12.37 -1.48 19.89
N ARG A 195 13.05 -2.32 20.65
CA ARG A 195 13.77 -1.89 21.85
C ARG A 195 14.86 -0.89 21.51
N ASP A 196 15.52 -1.10 20.37
CA ASP A 196 16.67 -0.31 19.93
C ASP A 196 16.31 0.81 18.94
N PHE A 197 15.06 0.90 18.48
CA PHE A 197 14.65 2.00 17.60
C PHE A 197 14.93 3.37 18.23
N TYR A 198 15.45 4.27 17.42
CA TYR A 198 15.88 5.62 17.80
C TYR A 198 17.09 5.65 18.77
N THR A 199 17.86 4.57 18.85
CA THR A 199 19.11 4.50 19.61
C THR A 199 20.30 4.25 18.68
N ALA A 200 21.51 4.36 19.21
CA ALA A 200 22.74 4.08 18.44
C ALA A 200 22.85 2.59 18.00
N GLN A 201 22.11 1.69 18.63
CA GLN A 201 22.11 0.24 18.35
C GLN A 201 21.12 -0.15 17.26
N GLU A 202 20.26 0.76 16.81
CA GLU A 202 19.20 0.47 15.85
C GLU A 202 19.72 -0.22 14.58
N ALA A 203 20.76 0.33 13.95
CA ALA A 203 21.29 -0.19 12.70
C ALA A 203 21.78 -1.64 12.83
N ASP A 204 22.57 -1.93 13.86
CA ASP A 204 23.11 -3.27 14.14
C ASP A 204 21.98 -4.27 14.43
N THR A 205 20.96 -3.83 15.17
CA THR A 205 19.81 -4.69 15.51
C THR A 205 18.97 -4.99 14.28
N VAL A 206 18.70 -4.00 13.42
CA VAL A 206 17.97 -4.20 12.16
C VAL A 206 18.75 -5.13 11.23
N GLU A 207 20.06 -4.92 11.05
CA GLU A 207 20.91 -5.76 10.20
C GLU A 207 20.92 -7.23 10.67
N ARG A 208 20.91 -7.46 11.97
CA ARG A 208 20.92 -8.80 12.57
C ARG A 208 19.56 -9.48 12.52
N LEU A 209 18.48 -8.79 12.86
CA LEU A 209 17.15 -9.40 13.08
C LEU A 209 16.26 -9.39 11.85
N PHE A 210 16.23 -8.30 11.07
CA PHE A 210 15.34 -8.19 9.91
C PHE A 210 15.50 -9.33 8.89
N PRO A 211 16.74 -9.83 8.57
CA PRO A 211 16.92 -10.98 7.70
C PRO A 211 16.32 -12.29 8.20
N THR A 212 15.99 -12.40 9.48
CA THR A 212 15.35 -13.60 10.05
C THR A 212 13.83 -13.64 9.86
N CYS A 213 13.22 -12.52 9.45
CA CYS A 213 11.79 -12.46 9.14
C CYS A 213 11.42 -13.44 8.01
N GLU A 214 10.27 -14.07 8.13
CA GLU A 214 9.67 -14.83 7.03
C GLU A 214 9.43 -13.92 5.82
N LYS A 215 9.71 -14.44 4.62
CA LYS A 215 9.43 -13.73 3.37
C LYS A 215 7.98 -13.92 2.96
N ILE A 216 7.10 -13.03 3.37
CA ILE A 216 5.66 -13.11 3.14
C ILE A 216 5.07 -11.75 2.80
N SER A 217 4.05 -11.69 1.91
CA SER A 217 3.32 -10.45 1.64
C SER A 217 2.29 -10.16 2.73
N ILE A 218 1.91 -8.89 2.89
CA ILE A 218 0.86 -8.47 3.82
C ILE A 218 -0.49 -9.10 3.45
N ASP A 219 -0.72 -9.37 2.16
CA ASP A 219 -1.93 -9.99 1.66
C ASP A 219 -2.10 -11.40 2.27
N TYR A 220 -1.08 -12.24 2.18
CA TYR A 220 -1.09 -13.59 2.78
C TYR A 220 -0.91 -13.58 4.30
N ALA A 221 -0.15 -12.63 4.83
CA ALA A 221 0.11 -12.57 6.26
C ALA A 221 -1.12 -12.15 7.06
N VAL A 222 -1.88 -11.17 6.55
CA VAL A 222 -2.98 -10.51 7.28
C VAL A 222 -4.27 -10.46 6.48
N MET A 223 -4.24 -9.96 5.21
CA MET A 223 -5.46 -9.60 4.51
C MET A 223 -6.38 -10.78 4.18
N GLU A 224 -5.84 -11.95 3.89
CA GLU A 224 -6.65 -13.16 3.66
C GLU A 224 -7.20 -13.80 4.95
N LYS A 225 -6.73 -13.37 6.14
CA LYS A 225 -7.05 -14.00 7.43
C LYS A 225 -7.88 -13.11 8.36
N ALA A 226 -7.82 -11.80 8.16
CA ALA A 226 -8.47 -10.86 9.05
C ALA A 226 -9.97 -10.72 8.74
N GLU A 227 -10.80 -10.67 9.79
CA GLU A 227 -12.27 -10.58 9.67
C GLU A 227 -12.78 -9.14 9.57
N SER A 228 -12.00 -8.16 10.05
CA SER A 228 -12.38 -6.74 10.09
C SER A 228 -11.74 -5.96 8.94
N ILE A 229 -11.93 -6.46 7.71
CA ILE A 229 -11.46 -5.80 6.50
C ILE A 229 -12.64 -5.17 5.77
N TYR A 230 -12.40 -3.97 5.30
CA TYR A 230 -13.34 -3.17 4.53
C TYR A 230 -12.70 -2.69 3.24
N THR A 231 -13.50 -2.46 2.22
CA THR A 231 -13.03 -1.85 0.97
C THR A 231 -13.77 -0.56 0.68
N LEU A 232 -13.03 0.43 0.21
CA LEU A 232 -13.58 1.68 -0.31
C LEU A 232 -13.36 1.69 -1.83
N PRO A 233 -14.44 1.49 -2.63
CA PRO A 233 -14.35 1.60 -4.08
C PRO A 233 -13.93 2.98 -4.53
N ALA A 234 -13.05 3.05 -5.55
CA ALA A 234 -12.50 4.30 -6.03
C ALA A 234 -12.31 4.33 -7.55
N GLU A 235 -12.49 5.51 -8.15
CA GLU A 235 -12.37 5.77 -9.58
C GLU A 235 -11.46 6.99 -9.84
N PHE A 236 -10.22 6.93 -9.40
CA PHE A 236 -9.24 8.01 -9.59
C PHE A 236 -8.23 7.76 -10.72
N GLY A 237 -8.49 6.79 -11.59
CA GLY A 237 -7.57 6.47 -12.68
C GLY A 237 -6.27 5.83 -12.20
N TRP A 238 -6.39 4.74 -11.44
CA TRP A 238 -5.26 3.98 -10.90
C TRP A 238 -4.67 3.02 -11.93
N SER A 239 -3.34 2.90 -11.93
CA SER A 239 -2.60 1.84 -12.62
C SER A 239 -1.29 1.54 -11.90
N ASP A 240 -0.95 0.26 -11.81
CA ASP A 240 0.35 -0.20 -11.29
C ASP A 240 1.50 -0.04 -12.28
N LEU A 241 1.21 0.30 -13.55
CA LEU A 241 2.19 0.37 -14.66
C LEU A 241 3.01 -0.92 -14.86
N GLY A 242 2.58 -2.03 -14.27
CA GLY A 242 3.32 -3.30 -14.25
C GLY A 242 3.31 -4.06 -15.57
N SER A 243 2.52 -3.62 -16.57
CA SER A 243 2.43 -4.27 -17.87
C SER A 243 2.27 -3.25 -19.02
N TRP A 244 2.67 -3.66 -20.23
CA TRP A 244 2.40 -2.87 -21.44
C TRP A 244 0.90 -2.65 -21.67
N GLY A 245 0.07 -3.61 -21.25
CA GLY A 245 -1.40 -3.47 -21.30
C GLY A 245 -1.90 -2.36 -20.38
N SER A 246 -1.39 -2.27 -19.15
CA SER A 246 -1.72 -1.19 -18.21
C SER A 246 -1.30 0.18 -18.75
N LEU A 247 -0.10 0.26 -19.31
CA LEU A 247 0.39 1.51 -19.91
C LEU A 247 -0.44 1.94 -21.14
N ARG A 248 -0.84 0.98 -22.00
CA ARG A 248 -1.65 1.26 -23.19
C ARG A 248 -3.01 1.87 -22.85
N THR A 249 -3.65 1.44 -21.76
CA THR A 249 -4.97 1.98 -21.35
C THR A 249 -4.91 3.46 -20.92
N LEU A 250 -3.72 3.95 -20.60
CA LEU A 250 -3.49 5.32 -20.09
C LEU A 250 -2.98 6.28 -21.16
N LEU A 251 -2.45 5.76 -22.26
CA LEU A 251 -1.91 6.57 -23.35
C LEU A 251 -3.03 6.97 -24.32
N PRO A 252 -2.98 8.17 -24.90
CA PRO A 252 -3.84 8.54 -26.01
C PRO A 252 -3.74 7.50 -27.14
N GLN A 253 -4.86 7.07 -27.67
CA GLN A 253 -4.94 6.15 -28.79
C GLN A 253 -5.54 6.88 -30.01
N ASP A 254 -5.08 6.50 -31.21
CA ASP A 254 -5.69 6.95 -32.45
C ASP A 254 -7.01 6.19 -32.73
N GLU A 255 -7.66 6.50 -33.84
CA GLU A 255 -8.90 5.88 -34.30
C GLU A 255 -8.79 4.36 -34.56
N HIS A 256 -7.56 3.83 -34.65
CA HIS A 256 -7.26 2.41 -34.81
C HIS A 256 -6.80 1.75 -33.49
N GLY A 257 -6.87 2.48 -32.35
CA GLY A 257 -6.46 1.98 -31.04
C GLY A 257 -4.94 1.85 -30.91
N LEU A 258 -4.15 2.56 -31.70
CA LEU A 258 -2.70 2.59 -31.63
C LEU A 258 -2.23 3.74 -30.74
N SER A 259 -1.34 3.45 -29.80
CA SER A 259 -0.64 4.47 -29.01
C SER A 259 0.75 4.71 -29.63
N ILE A 260 1.03 5.93 -30.05
CA ILE A 260 2.36 6.31 -30.55
C ILE A 260 3.19 6.73 -29.35
N ILE A 261 4.15 5.89 -28.96
CA ILE A 261 5.19 6.25 -28.01
C ILE A 261 6.34 6.82 -28.83
N HIS A 262 6.54 8.14 -28.78
CA HIS A 262 7.77 8.74 -29.29
C HIS A 262 8.92 8.36 -28.35
N ILE A 263 9.78 7.45 -28.79
CA ILE A 263 11.08 7.19 -28.20
C ILE A 263 12.03 8.18 -28.87
N SER A 264 12.35 9.26 -28.17
CA SER A 264 13.41 10.21 -28.55
C SER A 264 14.72 9.81 -27.89
#